data_5da4f1d1692781ec41bda1980cb2713c
#
_entry.id   5da4f1d1692781ec41bda1980cb2713c
#
_cell.length_a   1.000
_cell.length_b   1.000
_cell.length_c   1.000
_cell.angle_alpha   90.00
_cell.angle_beta   90.00
_cell.angle_gamma   90.00
#
_symmetry.space_group_name_H-M   'P 1'
#
loop_
_entity.id
_entity.type
_entity.pdbx_description
1 polymer ?
#
loop_
_entity_poly.entity_id
_entity_poly.type
_entity_poly.pdbx_seq_one_letter_code
_entity_poly.pdbx_strand_id
1 'polypeptide(L)'
;MKTTAMFLSASLAAVMLASPAAMAATKIQWWHAMGGENGAKLEQLAKDFNASQSDYEIAPVFKGTYDETLTGAIAAFRANQQPAIVQVYEVGTGTMMAAQGAVYPIYQLMKDQGEAWDQSKFITPVTGYYSDTSGNVLSLPFNSSTPILYYNKDVFKKAGLDPETPPKTWADIESFSRKIVQSGAAKCGFTSAWISWIQTENLNALHDKPYSTKANGFGGLDAEFTFNNDLTIRHWDNLKKWQDEGLFKYGGPGGGDNAPPMFYSQECAMYMNSSAARAGVVNNAKDFKVGFAPLPYYDDVIQQPMNSIIGGATLWTLQGRPADEYKGVAKFYTYLQKADVQADWHQFSGYLPITEEAYKLGQSQGYYEKNPGADIGIKQLTRVAPSENSKGIRFGNYVQVRGIIDDEAAALLGGKKTAKEALDSAVARGNEQLRDFQSANQ
;
A
#
# COMPACT_ATOMS: atom_id res chain seq x y z
N MET A 1 19.35 61.57 -79.57
CA MET A 1 18.22 60.76 -79.04
C MET A 1 18.69 60.04 -77.85
N LYS A 2 18.26 60.42 -76.66
CA LYS A 2 18.69 59.86 -75.38
C LYS A 2 17.53 58.98 -74.84
N THR A 3 17.73 57.70 -74.74
CA THR A 3 16.74 56.77 -74.18
C THR A 3 17.02 56.56 -72.72
N THR A 4 16.06 56.96 -71.86
CA THR A 4 16.09 56.83 -70.41
C THR A 4 15.50 55.45 -70.03
N ALA A 5 16.31 54.57 -69.35
CA ALA A 5 15.82 53.31 -68.79
C ALA A 5 15.33 53.52 -67.34
N MET A 6 14.11 53.11 -67.15
CA MET A 6 13.43 53.16 -65.80
C MET A 6 13.61 51.85 -65.11
N PHE A 7 14.33 51.83 -63.97
CA PHE A 7 14.45 50.64 -63.10
C PHE A 7 13.28 50.60 -62.12
N LEU A 8 12.46 49.58 -62.21
CA LEU A 8 11.45 49.24 -61.21
C LEU A 8 12.11 48.38 -60.14
N SER A 9 12.23 48.90 -58.90
CA SER A 9 12.67 48.16 -57.74
C SER A 9 11.45 47.49 -57.09
N ALA A 10 11.34 46.15 -57.21
CA ALA A 10 10.36 45.37 -56.48
C ALA A 10 10.89 45.07 -55.07
N SER A 11 10.29 45.68 -54.07
CA SER A 11 10.56 45.38 -52.65
C SER A 11 9.77 44.12 -52.22
N LEU A 12 10.50 43.03 -52.03
CA LEU A 12 9.95 41.79 -51.43
C LEU A 12 9.85 42.00 -49.92
N ALA A 13 8.63 42.17 -49.39
CA ALA A 13 8.38 42.16 -47.93
C ALA A 13 8.38 40.70 -47.48
N ALA A 14 9.44 40.27 -46.80
CA ALA A 14 9.51 38.99 -46.12
C ALA A 14 8.64 39.07 -44.86
N VAL A 15 7.46 38.40 -44.88
CA VAL A 15 6.66 38.15 -43.70
C VAL A 15 7.33 37.04 -42.90
N MET A 16 8.07 37.40 -41.85
CA MET A 16 8.55 36.42 -40.85
C MET A 16 7.33 35.90 -40.08
N LEU A 17 6.89 34.71 -40.39
CA LEU A 17 6.02 33.92 -39.55
C LEU A 17 6.82 33.56 -38.26
N ALA A 18 6.63 34.32 -37.21
CA ALA A 18 7.11 33.94 -35.90
C ALA A 18 6.35 32.67 -35.47
N SER A 19 6.95 31.50 -35.65
CA SER A 19 6.48 30.28 -34.99
C SER A 19 6.44 30.52 -33.50
N PRO A 20 5.33 30.28 -32.80
CA PRO A 20 5.33 30.36 -31.35
C PRO A 20 6.40 29.39 -30.84
N ALA A 21 7.37 29.91 -30.08
CA ALA A 21 8.32 29.06 -29.39
C ALA A 21 7.50 28.09 -28.52
N ALA A 22 7.53 26.80 -28.82
CA ALA A 22 6.95 25.81 -27.95
C ALA A 22 7.65 25.95 -26.59
N MET A 23 6.92 26.43 -25.59
CA MET A 23 7.46 26.47 -24.22
C MET A 23 7.72 25.03 -23.80
N ALA A 24 8.90 24.78 -23.24
CA ALA A 24 9.23 23.47 -22.70
C ALA A 24 8.23 23.11 -21.58
N ALA A 25 7.75 21.89 -21.59
CA ALA A 25 6.82 21.41 -20.57
C ALA A 25 7.41 21.58 -19.16
N THR A 26 6.58 22.00 -18.20
CA THR A 26 6.99 22.09 -16.79
C THR A 26 7.25 20.71 -16.24
N LYS A 27 8.49 20.43 -15.83
CA LYS A 27 8.93 19.12 -15.32
C LYS A 27 8.61 18.98 -13.85
N ILE A 28 7.91 17.91 -13.47
CA ILE A 28 7.41 17.62 -12.14
C ILE A 28 7.99 16.29 -11.67
N GLN A 29 8.81 16.29 -10.62
CA GLN A 29 9.36 15.07 -10.07
C GLN A 29 8.33 14.33 -9.20
N TRP A 30 8.20 13.03 -9.45
CA TRP A 30 7.43 12.09 -8.63
C TRP A 30 8.35 11.03 -8.05
N TRP A 31 8.67 11.14 -6.75
CA TRP A 31 9.48 10.14 -6.06
C TRP A 31 8.62 8.96 -5.60
N HIS A 32 9.07 7.74 -5.90
CA HIS A 32 8.31 6.52 -5.62
C HIS A 32 9.21 5.35 -5.20
N ALA A 33 8.60 4.34 -4.58
CA ALA A 33 9.23 3.12 -4.07
C ALA A 33 8.84 1.87 -4.87
N MET A 34 8.25 2.03 -6.05
CA MET A 34 7.76 0.90 -6.83
C MET A 34 8.86 0.35 -7.73
N GLY A 35 9.26 -0.89 -7.49
CA GLY A 35 10.17 -1.64 -8.35
C GLY A 35 9.46 -2.67 -9.24
N GLY A 36 10.24 -3.39 -10.05
CA GLY A 36 9.75 -4.48 -10.88
C GLY A 36 8.61 -4.09 -11.84
N GLU A 37 7.66 -4.99 -12.05
CA GLU A 37 6.54 -4.80 -12.98
C GLU A 37 5.64 -3.61 -12.59
N ASN A 38 5.41 -3.41 -11.29
CA ASN A 38 4.62 -2.29 -10.80
C ASN A 38 5.32 -0.94 -11.03
N GLY A 39 6.65 -0.90 -10.93
CA GLY A 39 7.44 0.29 -11.28
C GLY A 39 7.34 0.61 -12.76
N ALA A 40 7.49 -0.38 -13.63
CA ALA A 40 7.33 -0.21 -15.08
C ALA A 40 5.91 0.28 -15.45
N LYS A 41 4.87 -0.23 -14.79
CA LYS A 41 3.49 0.22 -14.99
C LYS A 41 3.28 1.66 -14.50
N LEU A 42 3.88 2.04 -13.38
CA LEU A 42 3.86 3.42 -12.88
C LEU A 42 4.52 4.40 -13.87
N GLU A 43 5.68 4.01 -14.43
CA GLU A 43 6.33 4.81 -15.48
C GLU A 43 5.44 4.92 -16.74
N GLN A 44 4.68 3.87 -17.08
CA GLN A 44 3.75 3.92 -18.19
C GLN A 44 2.60 4.90 -17.91
N LEU A 45 2.04 4.94 -16.69
CA LEU A 45 1.02 5.93 -16.30
C LEU A 45 1.53 7.37 -16.49
N ALA A 46 2.78 7.65 -16.09
CA ALA A 46 3.38 8.96 -16.31
C ALA A 46 3.55 9.27 -17.81
N LYS A 47 4.01 8.31 -18.60
CA LYS A 47 4.14 8.47 -20.07
C LYS A 47 2.80 8.74 -20.74
N ASP A 48 1.74 8.03 -20.33
CA ASP A 48 0.39 8.19 -20.91
C ASP A 48 -0.18 9.58 -20.58
N PHE A 49 0.02 10.06 -19.34
CA PHE A 49 -0.32 11.43 -18.98
C PHE A 49 0.48 12.43 -19.81
N ASN A 50 1.79 12.29 -19.89
CA ASN A 50 2.67 13.18 -20.66
C ASN A 50 2.29 13.22 -22.14
N ALA A 51 1.87 12.11 -22.73
CA ALA A 51 1.41 12.04 -24.12
C ALA A 51 0.02 12.66 -24.34
N SER A 52 -0.78 12.83 -23.29
CA SER A 52 -2.15 13.37 -23.38
C SER A 52 -2.22 14.91 -23.44
N GLN A 53 -1.13 15.59 -23.17
CA GLN A 53 -1.02 17.05 -23.13
C GLN A 53 0.45 17.49 -23.33
N SER A 54 0.72 18.79 -23.49
CA SER A 54 2.06 19.34 -23.80
C SER A 54 2.63 20.27 -22.73
N ASP A 55 1.85 20.62 -21.71
CA ASP A 55 2.20 21.68 -20.77
C ASP A 55 3.05 21.18 -19.59
N TYR A 56 2.94 19.89 -19.25
CA TYR A 56 3.56 19.27 -18.08
C TYR A 56 4.23 17.94 -18.41
N GLU A 57 5.36 17.67 -17.76
CA GLU A 57 6.06 16.39 -17.81
C GLU A 57 6.17 15.80 -16.40
N ILE A 58 5.44 14.73 -16.11
CA ILE A 58 5.66 13.93 -14.91
C ILE A 58 6.91 13.08 -15.11
N ALA A 59 7.87 13.23 -14.19
CA ALA A 59 9.15 12.52 -14.19
C ALA A 59 9.22 11.60 -12.96
N PRO A 60 8.85 10.31 -13.07
CA PRO A 60 9.02 9.35 -11.99
C PRO A 60 10.50 9.17 -11.64
N VAL A 61 10.79 9.07 -10.34
CA VAL A 61 12.14 8.82 -9.81
C VAL A 61 12.05 7.73 -8.75
N PHE A 62 12.54 6.55 -9.08
CA PHE A 62 12.63 5.44 -8.13
C PHE A 62 13.65 5.75 -7.04
N LYS A 63 13.26 5.58 -5.76
CA LYS A 63 14.06 5.94 -4.57
C LYS A 63 14.38 4.74 -3.67
N GLY A 64 14.22 3.51 -4.16
CA GLY A 64 14.43 2.32 -3.37
C GLY A 64 13.16 1.87 -2.63
N THR A 65 13.30 1.46 -1.38
CA THR A 65 12.20 1.04 -0.52
C THR A 65 11.30 2.21 -0.10
N TYR A 66 10.14 1.91 0.49
CA TYR A 66 9.28 2.94 1.07
C TYR A 66 9.99 3.75 2.17
N ASP A 67 10.81 3.09 3.00
CA ASP A 67 11.56 3.72 4.08
C ASP A 67 12.63 4.68 3.54
N GLU A 68 13.37 4.23 2.51
CA GLU A 68 14.37 5.06 1.82
C GLU A 68 13.71 6.25 1.12
N THR A 69 12.56 6.04 0.49
CA THR A 69 11.79 7.11 -0.18
C THR A 69 11.32 8.17 0.82
N LEU A 70 10.74 7.76 1.94
CA LEU A 70 10.27 8.69 2.99
C LEU A 70 11.44 9.43 3.64
N THR A 71 12.48 8.71 4.05
CA THR A 71 13.68 9.30 4.68
C THR A 71 14.37 10.27 3.74
N GLY A 72 14.52 9.89 2.46
CA GLY A 72 15.07 10.73 1.42
C GLY A 72 14.23 11.99 1.18
N ALA A 73 12.89 11.89 1.19
CA ALA A 73 12.00 13.04 1.04
C ALA A 73 12.10 14.02 2.21
N ILE A 74 12.19 13.51 3.45
CA ILE A 74 12.41 14.35 4.65
C ILE A 74 13.74 15.10 4.56
N ALA A 75 14.82 14.42 4.19
CA ALA A 75 16.15 15.02 4.02
C ALA A 75 16.14 16.09 2.91
N ALA A 76 15.52 15.79 1.77
CA ALA A 76 15.40 16.72 0.65
C ALA A 76 14.55 17.94 0.99
N PHE A 77 13.46 17.78 1.76
CA PHE A 77 12.65 18.90 2.22
C PHE A 77 13.45 19.87 3.11
N ARG A 78 14.23 19.33 4.04
CA ARG A 78 15.13 20.15 4.90
C ARG A 78 16.20 20.90 4.08
N ALA A 79 16.60 20.35 2.94
CA ALA A 79 17.57 20.95 2.02
C ALA A 79 16.92 21.85 0.95
N ASN A 80 15.61 22.05 0.94
CA ASN A 80 14.83 22.73 -0.11
C ASN A 80 15.02 22.09 -1.51
N GLN A 81 15.16 20.76 -1.57
CA GLN A 81 15.36 19.95 -2.79
C GLN A 81 14.29 18.87 -2.95
N GLN A 82 13.18 19.00 -2.25
CA GLN A 82 12.08 18.03 -2.28
C GLN A 82 11.43 17.94 -3.67
N PRO A 83 10.87 16.75 -4.04
CA PRO A 83 10.02 16.63 -5.23
C PRO A 83 8.67 17.33 -5.00
N ALA A 84 7.90 17.54 -6.07
CA ALA A 84 6.52 17.99 -5.93
C ALA A 84 5.61 16.88 -5.41
N ILE A 85 5.84 15.64 -5.84
CA ILE A 85 5.04 14.47 -5.45
C ILE A 85 5.97 13.43 -4.80
N VAL A 86 5.56 12.92 -3.64
CA VAL A 86 6.21 11.78 -2.99
C VAL A 86 5.19 10.70 -2.65
N GLN A 87 5.51 9.45 -3.01
CA GLN A 87 4.76 8.28 -2.59
C GLN A 87 5.20 7.88 -1.18
N VAL A 88 4.27 7.89 -0.25
CA VAL A 88 4.51 7.47 1.14
C VAL A 88 3.54 6.36 1.50
N TYR A 89 4.06 5.26 2.03
CA TYR A 89 3.23 4.15 2.47
C TYR A 89 2.47 4.48 3.78
N GLU A 90 1.47 3.66 4.11
CA GLU A 90 0.50 3.97 5.16
C GLU A 90 1.14 4.26 6.52
N VAL A 91 2.23 3.59 6.88
CA VAL A 91 2.91 3.82 8.17
C VAL A 91 3.60 5.19 8.28
N GLY A 92 3.88 5.83 7.15
CA GLY A 92 4.40 7.19 7.10
C GLY A 92 3.36 8.28 7.31
N THR A 93 2.06 7.93 7.30
CA THR A 93 0.95 8.91 7.34
C THR A 93 1.00 9.81 8.56
N GLY A 94 1.22 9.26 9.76
CA GLY A 94 1.32 10.06 10.98
C GLY A 94 2.47 11.07 10.94
N THR A 95 3.61 10.66 10.40
CA THR A 95 4.79 11.53 10.20
C THR A 95 4.48 12.66 9.20
N MET A 96 3.82 12.34 8.08
CA MET A 96 3.45 13.35 7.09
C MET A 96 2.42 14.35 7.62
N MET A 97 1.43 13.89 8.39
CA MET A 97 0.41 14.75 8.99
C MET A 97 0.97 15.70 10.06
N ALA A 98 2.01 15.27 10.80
CA ALA A 98 2.68 16.10 11.78
C ALA A 98 3.67 17.10 11.16
N ALA A 99 4.09 16.91 9.92
CA ALA A 99 5.03 17.77 9.21
C ALA A 99 4.37 19.10 8.80
N GLN A 100 4.13 19.98 9.78
CA GLN A 100 3.47 21.29 9.57
C GLN A 100 4.20 22.11 8.51
N GLY A 101 3.43 22.65 7.55
CA GLY A 101 3.97 23.47 6.47
C GLY A 101 4.73 22.71 5.38
N ALA A 102 4.95 21.41 5.53
CA ALA A 102 5.64 20.61 4.51
C ALA A 102 4.69 20.00 3.48
N VAL A 103 3.45 19.76 3.86
CA VAL A 103 2.43 19.13 3.01
C VAL A 103 1.49 20.18 2.41
N TYR A 104 1.19 20.06 1.12
CA TYR A 104 0.09 20.75 0.49
C TYR A 104 -1.11 19.80 0.43
N PRO A 105 -2.14 19.95 1.31
CA PRO A 105 -3.26 19.01 1.34
C PRO A 105 -3.99 18.96 -0.01
N ILE A 106 -4.34 17.74 -0.45
CA ILE A 106 -4.92 17.54 -1.78
C ILE A 106 -6.21 18.34 -1.97
N TYR A 107 -7.09 18.39 -0.98
CA TYR A 107 -8.35 19.14 -1.09
C TYR A 107 -8.11 20.63 -1.33
N GLN A 108 -7.05 21.19 -0.72
CA GLN A 108 -6.67 22.58 -0.90
C GLN A 108 -5.97 22.79 -2.26
N LEU A 109 -5.02 21.92 -2.61
CA LEU A 109 -4.33 21.94 -3.90
C LEU A 109 -5.33 21.94 -5.07
N MET A 110 -6.27 20.98 -5.09
CA MET A 110 -7.24 20.85 -6.19
C MET A 110 -8.13 22.10 -6.28
N LYS A 111 -8.61 22.61 -5.14
CA LYS A 111 -9.38 23.85 -5.06
C LYS A 111 -8.60 25.04 -5.61
N ASP A 112 -7.36 25.25 -5.18
CA ASP A 112 -6.55 26.40 -5.55
C ASP A 112 -6.14 26.38 -7.02
N GLN A 113 -6.02 25.16 -7.62
CA GLN A 113 -5.72 24.98 -9.04
C GLN A 113 -6.97 24.88 -9.92
N GLY A 114 -8.18 24.96 -9.36
CA GLY A 114 -9.44 24.92 -10.09
C GLY A 114 -9.80 23.53 -10.64
N GLU A 115 -9.21 22.47 -10.08
CA GLU A 115 -9.51 21.10 -10.44
C GLU A 115 -10.59 20.51 -9.53
N ALA A 116 -11.39 19.57 -10.08
CA ALA A 116 -12.45 18.92 -9.32
C ALA A 116 -11.87 17.96 -8.27
N TRP A 117 -12.41 18.03 -7.06
CA TRP A 117 -12.10 17.10 -5.99
C TRP A 117 -13.37 16.67 -5.27
N ASP A 118 -13.61 15.36 -5.26
CA ASP A 118 -14.73 14.75 -4.54
C ASP A 118 -14.25 13.50 -3.82
N GLN A 119 -13.93 13.65 -2.54
CA GLN A 119 -13.44 12.54 -1.71
C GLN A 119 -14.49 11.46 -1.48
N SER A 120 -15.79 11.73 -1.68
CA SER A 120 -16.87 10.74 -1.49
C SER A 120 -16.86 9.64 -2.55
N LYS A 121 -16.16 9.83 -3.67
CA LYS A 121 -15.98 8.82 -4.71
C LYS A 121 -15.04 7.70 -4.30
N PHE A 122 -14.18 7.94 -3.33
CA PHE A 122 -13.21 6.97 -2.85
C PHE A 122 -13.81 6.04 -1.80
N ILE A 123 -13.27 4.83 -1.72
CA ILE A 123 -13.68 3.82 -0.75
C ILE A 123 -13.37 4.31 0.67
N THR A 124 -14.38 4.36 1.54
CA THR A 124 -14.31 4.95 2.89
C THR A 124 -13.15 4.43 3.75
N PRO A 125 -12.85 3.11 3.85
CA PRO A 125 -11.70 2.64 4.62
C PRO A 125 -10.35 3.19 4.13
N VAL A 126 -10.24 3.56 2.85
CA VAL A 126 -9.02 4.17 2.28
C VAL A 126 -8.94 5.64 2.65
N THR A 127 -10.01 6.40 2.41
CA THR A 127 -10.02 7.84 2.74
C THR A 127 -9.94 8.10 4.24
N GLY A 128 -10.63 7.29 5.06
CA GLY A 128 -10.58 7.42 6.52
C GLY A 128 -9.18 7.31 7.09
N TYR A 129 -8.33 6.50 6.46
CA TYR A 129 -6.92 6.38 6.88
C TYR A 129 -6.11 7.67 6.62
N TYR A 130 -6.35 8.34 5.48
CA TYR A 130 -5.59 9.51 5.02
C TYR A 130 -6.26 10.86 5.32
N SER A 131 -7.33 10.88 6.10
CA SER A 131 -8.05 12.10 6.47
C SER A 131 -7.54 12.71 7.77
N ASP A 132 -7.60 14.03 7.86
CA ASP A 132 -7.42 14.75 9.12
C ASP A 132 -8.58 14.51 10.11
N THR A 133 -8.54 15.13 11.29
CA THR A 133 -9.58 15.03 12.31
C THR A 133 -10.90 15.73 11.90
N SER A 134 -10.87 16.58 10.88
CA SER A 134 -12.04 17.23 10.29
C SER A 134 -12.64 16.42 9.14
N GLY A 135 -12.03 15.29 8.79
CA GLY A 135 -12.48 14.40 7.71
C GLY A 135 -11.99 14.78 6.31
N ASN A 136 -11.08 15.77 6.19
CA ASN A 136 -10.52 16.12 4.89
C ASN A 136 -9.38 15.19 4.52
N VAL A 137 -9.43 14.60 3.33
CA VAL A 137 -8.35 13.76 2.78
C VAL A 137 -7.14 14.63 2.43
N LEU A 138 -5.95 14.28 2.93
CA LEU A 138 -4.74 15.11 2.81
C LEU A 138 -3.84 14.73 1.64
N SER A 139 -3.96 13.51 1.12
CA SER A 139 -3.12 12.97 0.04
C SER A 139 -3.97 12.20 -0.95
N LEU A 140 -3.50 12.01 -2.20
CA LEU A 140 -4.22 11.20 -3.18
C LEU A 140 -4.02 9.72 -2.89
N PRO A 141 -5.06 8.96 -2.50
CA PRO A 141 -4.98 7.50 -2.46
C PRO A 141 -4.53 6.97 -3.83
N PHE A 142 -3.57 6.03 -3.85
CA PHE A 142 -3.02 5.57 -5.13
C PHE A 142 -2.93 4.04 -5.21
N ASN A 143 -2.09 3.43 -4.39
CA ASN A 143 -1.84 1.99 -4.42
C ASN A 143 -2.17 1.36 -3.07
N SER A 144 -3.45 1.33 -2.73
CA SER A 144 -3.94 0.67 -1.52
C SER A 144 -4.04 -0.83 -1.69
N SER A 145 -3.72 -1.58 -0.65
CA SER A 145 -3.82 -3.03 -0.59
C SER A 145 -4.40 -3.49 0.74
N THR A 146 -4.66 -4.77 0.87
CA THR A 146 -4.99 -5.43 2.13
C THR A 146 -4.35 -6.81 2.13
N PRO A 147 -3.98 -7.38 3.29
CA PRO A 147 -3.41 -8.73 3.31
C PRO A 147 -4.48 -9.76 3.00
N ILE A 148 -4.11 -10.77 2.22
CA ILE A 148 -4.95 -11.92 1.86
C ILE A 148 -4.17 -13.22 1.99
N LEU A 149 -4.89 -14.34 1.92
CA LEU A 149 -4.33 -15.67 1.87
C LEU A 149 -4.26 -16.17 0.42
N TYR A 150 -3.08 -16.58 -0.02
CA TYR A 150 -2.82 -17.36 -1.23
C TYR A 150 -2.64 -18.83 -0.86
N TYR A 151 -3.15 -19.76 -1.65
CA TYR A 151 -2.97 -21.18 -1.39
C TYR A 151 -2.82 -22.00 -2.68
N ASN A 152 -2.10 -23.12 -2.58
CA ASN A 152 -1.86 -24.03 -3.68
C ASN A 152 -2.96 -25.09 -3.73
N LYS A 153 -3.87 -24.96 -4.71
CA LYS A 153 -5.00 -25.88 -4.90
C LYS A 153 -4.56 -27.33 -5.20
N ASP A 154 -3.43 -27.50 -5.88
CA ASP A 154 -2.94 -28.81 -6.26
C ASP A 154 -2.34 -29.55 -5.04
N VAL A 155 -1.64 -28.81 -4.16
CA VAL A 155 -1.19 -29.35 -2.86
C VAL A 155 -2.39 -29.71 -1.98
N PHE A 156 -3.44 -28.89 -1.94
CA PHE A 156 -4.68 -29.21 -1.21
C PHE A 156 -5.26 -30.52 -1.69
N LYS A 157 -5.46 -30.66 -3.00
CA LYS A 157 -5.96 -31.92 -3.60
C LYS A 157 -5.07 -33.10 -3.25
N LYS A 158 -3.74 -32.96 -3.35
CA LYS A 158 -2.77 -34.02 -3.01
C LYS A 158 -2.86 -34.41 -1.53
N ALA A 159 -3.14 -33.46 -0.65
CA ALA A 159 -3.35 -33.72 0.78
C ALA A 159 -4.75 -34.26 1.11
N GLY A 160 -5.64 -34.42 0.13
CA GLY A 160 -7.03 -34.87 0.34
C GLY A 160 -7.91 -33.76 0.97
N LEU A 161 -7.55 -32.50 0.75
CA LEU A 161 -8.38 -31.33 1.06
C LEU A 161 -9.16 -30.91 -0.18
N ASP A 162 -10.33 -30.30 0.02
CA ASP A 162 -11.08 -29.71 -1.08
C ASP A 162 -10.38 -28.42 -1.55
N PRO A 163 -9.89 -28.34 -2.81
CA PRO A 163 -9.20 -27.17 -3.33
C PRO A 163 -10.10 -25.93 -3.49
N GLU A 164 -11.44 -26.11 -3.45
CA GLU A 164 -12.38 -24.99 -3.57
C GLU A 164 -12.88 -24.49 -2.19
N THR A 165 -12.44 -25.13 -1.12
CA THR A 165 -12.78 -24.76 0.27
C THR A 165 -11.54 -24.31 1.03
N PRO A 166 -11.14 -23.01 0.91
CA PRO A 166 -10.01 -22.48 1.64
C PRO A 166 -10.28 -22.40 3.15
N PRO A 167 -9.22 -22.41 3.98
CA PRO A 167 -9.36 -22.23 5.42
C PRO A 167 -9.93 -20.85 5.75
N LYS A 168 -10.81 -20.77 6.74
CA LYS A 168 -11.47 -19.55 7.20
C LYS A 168 -10.98 -19.12 8.58
N THR A 169 -10.61 -20.06 9.41
CA THR A 169 -10.22 -19.84 10.79
C THR A 169 -8.76 -20.24 11.03
N TRP A 170 -8.16 -19.78 12.11
CA TRP A 170 -6.82 -20.24 12.51
C TRP A 170 -6.82 -21.74 12.86
N ALA A 171 -7.94 -22.25 13.36
CA ALA A 171 -8.11 -23.70 13.56
C ALA A 171 -8.06 -24.48 12.22
N ASP A 172 -8.67 -23.92 11.17
CA ASP A 172 -8.57 -24.50 9.81
C ASP A 172 -7.12 -24.45 9.31
N ILE A 173 -6.43 -23.28 9.48
CA ILE A 173 -5.01 -23.14 9.09
C ILE A 173 -4.17 -24.23 9.75
N GLU A 174 -4.32 -24.44 11.06
CA GLU A 174 -3.57 -25.48 11.78
C GLU A 174 -3.92 -26.88 11.27
N SER A 175 -5.20 -27.23 11.16
CA SER A 175 -5.64 -28.57 10.76
C SER A 175 -5.25 -28.91 9.31
N PHE A 176 -5.40 -27.93 8.39
CA PHE A 176 -5.00 -28.11 6.99
C PHE A 176 -3.48 -28.24 6.87
N SER A 177 -2.72 -27.42 7.59
CA SER A 177 -1.27 -27.47 7.62
C SER A 177 -0.77 -28.83 8.11
N ARG A 178 -1.37 -29.39 9.20
CA ARG A 178 -1.05 -30.73 9.69
C ARG A 178 -1.29 -31.80 8.64
N LYS A 179 -2.45 -31.77 7.99
CA LYS A 179 -2.81 -32.75 6.95
C LYS A 179 -1.88 -32.64 5.74
N ILE A 180 -1.51 -31.44 5.32
CA ILE A 180 -0.58 -31.21 4.21
C ILE A 180 0.80 -31.76 4.53
N VAL A 181 1.35 -31.46 5.70
CA VAL A 181 2.68 -31.92 6.11
C VAL A 181 2.69 -33.45 6.33
N GLN A 182 1.70 -33.98 7.03
CA GLN A 182 1.60 -35.46 7.31
C GLN A 182 1.43 -36.28 6.05
N SER A 183 0.73 -35.76 5.04
CA SER A 183 0.57 -36.46 3.75
C SER A 183 1.80 -36.34 2.85
N GLY A 184 2.79 -35.56 3.21
CA GLY A 184 3.95 -35.25 2.36
C GLY A 184 3.60 -34.43 1.11
N ALA A 185 2.44 -33.74 1.10
CA ALA A 185 2.01 -32.94 -0.03
C ALA A 185 2.85 -31.64 -0.18
N ALA A 186 3.30 -31.07 0.93
CA ALA A 186 4.29 -30.01 0.99
C ALA A 186 5.12 -30.14 2.29
N LYS A 187 6.24 -29.41 2.38
CA LYS A 187 7.14 -29.45 3.53
C LYS A 187 6.67 -28.57 4.69
N CYS A 188 5.87 -27.54 4.42
CA CYS A 188 5.24 -26.71 5.43
C CYS A 188 3.81 -26.34 5.03
N GLY A 189 2.98 -26.02 6.01
CA GLY A 189 1.59 -25.61 5.80
C GLY A 189 1.50 -24.20 5.25
N PHE A 190 2.13 -23.23 5.93
CA PHE A 190 2.04 -21.84 5.53
C PHE A 190 3.28 -21.00 5.87
N THR A 191 3.41 -19.89 5.18
CA THR A 191 4.37 -18.82 5.44
C THR A 191 3.66 -17.45 5.39
N SER A 192 4.29 -16.41 5.92
CA SER A 192 3.77 -15.04 5.93
C SER A 192 4.87 -14.04 5.65
N ALA A 193 4.56 -13.05 4.82
CA ALA A 193 5.28 -11.80 4.75
C ALA A 193 4.71 -10.83 5.81
N TRP A 194 5.37 -9.71 6.07
CA TRP A 194 4.85 -8.58 6.85
C TRP A 194 4.26 -8.98 8.20
N ILE A 195 5.04 -9.63 9.06
CA ILE A 195 4.59 -10.13 10.38
C ILE A 195 3.93 -9.01 11.21
N SER A 196 4.54 -7.83 11.27
CA SER A 196 3.97 -6.68 11.97
C SER A 196 2.57 -6.31 11.45
N TRP A 197 2.42 -6.22 10.13
CA TRP A 197 1.16 -5.81 9.51
C TRP A 197 0.09 -6.91 9.49
N ILE A 198 0.46 -8.14 9.14
CA ILE A 198 -0.49 -9.24 8.96
C ILE A 198 -0.81 -9.92 10.29
N GLN A 199 0.22 -10.30 11.05
CA GLN A 199 0.09 -11.16 12.24
C GLN A 199 -0.04 -10.36 13.54
N THR A 200 -0.07 -9.02 13.46
CA THR A 200 -0.24 -8.14 14.62
C THR A 200 -1.31 -7.09 14.37
N GLU A 201 -1.09 -6.15 13.42
CA GLU A 201 -2.04 -5.06 13.14
C GLU A 201 -3.37 -5.58 12.62
N ASN A 202 -3.37 -6.36 11.52
CA ASN A 202 -4.59 -6.93 10.95
C ASN A 202 -5.23 -8.00 11.83
N LEU A 203 -4.42 -8.74 12.62
CA LEU A 203 -4.96 -9.65 13.63
C LEU A 203 -5.86 -8.89 14.61
N ASN A 204 -5.36 -7.79 15.20
CA ASN A 204 -6.14 -7.01 16.15
C ASN A 204 -7.36 -6.36 15.47
N ALA A 205 -7.19 -5.78 14.28
CA ALA A 205 -8.28 -5.16 13.54
C ALA A 205 -9.43 -6.13 13.22
N LEU A 206 -9.11 -7.32 12.70
CA LEU A 206 -10.11 -8.35 12.36
C LEU A 206 -10.91 -8.83 13.57
N HIS A 207 -10.33 -8.76 14.77
CA HIS A 207 -10.96 -9.20 16.03
C HIS A 207 -11.50 -8.05 16.88
N ASP A 208 -11.57 -6.83 16.32
CA ASP A 208 -12.02 -5.62 17.00
C ASP A 208 -11.28 -5.36 18.33
N LYS A 209 -9.97 -5.63 18.36
CA LYS A 209 -9.13 -5.38 19.52
C LYS A 209 -8.35 -4.08 19.35
N PRO A 210 -8.24 -3.23 20.38
CA PRO A 210 -7.44 -2.03 20.32
C PRO A 210 -5.96 -2.38 20.10
N TYR A 211 -5.35 -1.73 19.13
CA TYR A 211 -3.91 -1.81 18.88
C TYR A 211 -3.14 -0.82 19.75
N SER A 212 -3.78 0.30 20.05
CA SER A 212 -3.30 1.32 20.98
C SER A 212 -4.46 2.09 21.60
N THR A 213 -4.17 2.94 22.60
CA THR A 213 -5.09 3.95 23.11
C THR A 213 -5.42 5.02 22.05
N LYS A 214 -6.30 5.96 22.37
CA LYS A 214 -6.66 7.09 21.51
C LYS A 214 -7.18 6.66 20.12
N ALA A 215 -8.06 5.64 20.11
CA ALA A 215 -8.62 5.10 18.86
C ALA A 215 -7.52 4.76 17.83
N ASN A 216 -6.55 3.95 18.23
CA ASN A 216 -5.37 3.57 17.44
C ASN A 216 -4.55 4.77 16.93
N GLY A 217 -4.34 5.77 17.79
CA GLY A 217 -3.53 6.95 17.52
C GLY A 217 -4.24 8.07 16.75
N PHE A 218 -5.50 7.87 16.32
CA PHE A 218 -6.26 8.93 15.65
C PHE A 218 -6.62 10.09 16.58
N GLY A 219 -6.73 9.84 17.87
CA GLY A 219 -7.17 10.83 18.88
C GLY A 219 -6.05 11.69 19.46
N GLY A 220 -4.78 11.47 19.12
CA GLY A 220 -3.70 12.34 19.60
C GLY A 220 -2.32 11.68 19.65
N LEU A 221 -1.29 12.52 19.80
CA LEU A 221 0.12 12.08 19.83
C LEU A 221 0.51 11.39 21.16
N ASP A 222 -0.33 11.48 22.18
CA ASP A 222 -0.16 10.84 23.51
C ASP A 222 -0.72 9.41 23.54
N ALA A 223 -0.88 8.78 22.38
CA ALA A 223 -1.28 7.39 22.28
C ALA A 223 -0.22 6.44 22.86
N GLU A 224 -0.66 5.28 23.35
CA GLU A 224 0.19 4.21 23.86
C GLU A 224 -0.24 2.88 23.24
N PHE A 225 0.73 2.05 22.83
CA PHE A 225 0.47 0.73 22.31
C PHE A 225 -0.08 -0.20 23.39
N THR A 226 -1.04 -1.05 22.98
CA THR A 226 -1.70 -2.06 23.82
C THR A 226 -1.82 -3.39 23.09
N PHE A 227 -1.06 -3.60 22.02
CA PHE A 227 -1.16 -4.80 21.20
C PHE A 227 -0.56 -6.05 21.84
N ASN A 228 0.09 -5.95 23.02
CA ASN A 228 0.51 -7.08 23.85
C ASN A 228 -0.66 -7.68 24.66
N ASN A 229 -1.84 -7.69 24.07
CA ASN A 229 -3.05 -8.26 24.65
C ASN A 229 -3.08 -9.80 24.53
N ASP A 230 -4.00 -10.46 25.25
CA ASP A 230 -4.11 -11.92 25.30
C ASP A 230 -4.28 -12.58 23.93
N LEU A 231 -4.99 -11.92 22.99
CA LEU A 231 -5.16 -12.41 21.64
C LEU A 231 -3.83 -12.47 20.88
N THR A 232 -3.08 -11.38 20.92
CA THR A 232 -1.80 -11.28 20.19
C THR A 232 -0.75 -12.20 20.82
N ILE A 233 -0.70 -12.30 22.17
CA ILE A 233 0.19 -13.24 22.86
C ILE A 233 -0.14 -14.67 22.44
N ARG A 234 -1.41 -15.09 22.52
CA ARG A 234 -1.86 -16.41 22.05
C ARG A 234 -1.47 -16.68 20.59
N HIS A 235 -1.64 -15.69 19.74
CA HIS A 235 -1.33 -15.85 18.32
C HIS A 235 0.17 -16.02 18.07
N TRP A 236 0.99 -15.23 18.73
CA TRP A 236 2.45 -15.34 18.60
C TRP A 236 2.99 -16.64 19.23
N ASP A 237 2.41 -17.11 20.33
CA ASP A 237 2.70 -18.46 20.87
C ASP A 237 2.33 -19.56 19.86
N ASN A 238 1.18 -19.42 19.18
CA ASN A 238 0.78 -20.35 18.14
C ASN A 238 1.74 -20.32 16.94
N LEU A 239 2.18 -19.15 16.47
CA LEU A 239 3.18 -19.04 15.38
C LEU A 239 4.47 -19.77 15.77
N LYS A 240 4.97 -19.58 17.00
CA LYS A 240 6.15 -20.28 17.49
C LYS A 240 5.93 -21.80 17.55
N LYS A 241 4.83 -22.25 18.14
CA LYS A 241 4.44 -23.66 18.19
C LYS A 241 4.37 -24.26 16.81
N TRP A 242 3.66 -23.60 15.88
CA TRP A 242 3.51 -24.10 14.49
C TRP A 242 4.84 -24.13 13.73
N GLN A 243 5.75 -23.20 14.03
CA GLN A 243 7.10 -23.25 13.46
C GLN A 243 7.90 -24.43 14.01
N ASP A 244 7.85 -24.69 15.33
CA ASP A 244 8.54 -25.82 15.95
C ASP A 244 7.99 -27.18 15.44
N GLU A 245 6.70 -27.23 15.11
CA GLU A 245 6.04 -28.40 14.52
C GLU A 245 6.22 -28.51 13.00
N GLY A 246 6.88 -27.56 12.33
CA GLY A 246 7.08 -27.54 10.89
C GLY A 246 5.85 -27.15 10.08
N LEU A 247 4.79 -26.63 10.74
CA LEU A 247 3.56 -26.21 10.07
C LEU A 247 3.67 -24.79 9.51
N PHE A 248 4.41 -23.91 10.16
CA PHE A 248 4.71 -22.54 9.76
C PHE A 248 6.20 -22.39 9.47
N LYS A 249 6.54 -21.57 8.48
CA LYS A 249 7.90 -21.11 8.23
C LYS A 249 7.96 -19.60 8.19
N TYR A 250 8.83 -19.03 9.02
CA TYR A 250 9.07 -17.60 9.06
C TYR A 250 9.73 -17.10 7.77
N GLY A 251 9.12 -16.11 7.15
CA GLY A 251 9.57 -15.54 5.89
C GLY A 251 10.64 -14.46 6.00
N GLY A 252 11.01 -14.08 7.23
CA GLY A 252 11.92 -12.96 7.48
C GLY A 252 11.20 -11.67 7.89
N PRO A 253 11.94 -10.62 8.28
CA PRO A 253 11.38 -9.32 8.68
C PRO A 253 10.80 -8.56 7.50
N GLY A 254 10.04 -7.50 7.77
CA GLY A 254 9.45 -6.61 6.78
C GLY A 254 8.66 -7.36 5.71
N GLY A 255 8.97 -7.15 4.44
CA GLY A 255 8.33 -7.83 3.30
C GLY A 255 8.48 -9.34 3.29
N GLY A 256 9.34 -9.92 4.15
CA GLY A 256 9.56 -11.35 4.26
C GLY A 256 10.13 -11.93 2.97
N ASP A 257 11.31 -11.51 2.57
CA ASP A 257 11.93 -11.85 1.27
C ASP A 257 12.03 -13.35 0.99
N ASN A 258 12.05 -14.17 2.05
CA ASN A 258 12.06 -15.64 1.91
C ASN A 258 10.65 -16.24 1.78
N ALA A 259 9.58 -15.54 2.12
CA ALA A 259 8.22 -16.09 2.06
C ALA A 259 7.72 -16.37 0.63
N PRO A 260 7.87 -15.44 -0.35
CA PRO A 260 7.46 -15.69 -1.73
C PRO A 260 8.13 -16.93 -2.36
N PRO A 261 9.47 -17.12 -2.29
CA PRO A 261 10.11 -18.32 -2.81
C PRO A 261 9.61 -19.62 -2.20
N MET A 262 9.29 -19.65 -0.89
CA MET A 262 8.74 -20.84 -0.23
C MET A 262 7.38 -21.25 -0.81
N PHE A 263 6.55 -20.29 -1.19
CA PHE A 263 5.27 -20.56 -1.84
C PHE A 263 5.44 -20.94 -3.31
N TYR A 264 6.27 -20.21 -4.06
CA TYR A 264 6.47 -20.47 -5.50
C TYR A 264 7.12 -21.82 -5.77
N SER A 265 8.04 -22.25 -4.91
CA SER A 265 8.66 -23.57 -4.98
C SER A 265 7.79 -24.71 -4.42
N GLN A 266 6.57 -24.40 -3.97
CA GLN A 266 5.65 -25.35 -3.32
C GLN A 266 6.21 -25.96 -2.01
N GLU A 267 7.19 -25.30 -1.40
CA GLU A 267 7.69 -25.72 -0.09
C GLU A 267 6.62 -25.50 0.98
N CYS A 268 5.93 -24.35 0.96
CA CYS A 268 4.75 -24.07 1.78
C CYS A 268 3.49 -24.01 0.91
N ALA A 269 2.42 -24.61 1.40
CA ALA A 269 1.15 -24.74 0.68
C ALA A 269 0.31 -23.45 0.68
N MET A 270 0.49 -22.61 1.69
CA MET A 270 -0.25 -21.37 1.89
C MET A 270 0.72 -20.21 2.13
N TYR A 271 0.29 -19.02 1.75
CA TYR A 271 1.11 -17.80 1.84
C TYR A 271 0.23 -16.58 2.14
N MET A 272 0.55 -15.85 3.19
CA MET A 272 -0.13 -14.62 3.54
C MET A 272 0.71 -13.43 3.10
N ASN A 273 0.12 -12.55 2.29
CA ASN A 273 0.77 -11.32 1.81
C ASN A 273 -0.26 -10.31 1.33
N SER A 274 0.20 -9.13 1.00
CA SER A 274 -0.57 -8.08 0.34
C SER A 274 -1.32 -8.60 -0.90
N SER A 275 -2.53 -8.11 -1.13
CA SER A 275 -3.26 -8.33 -2.39
C SER A 275 -2.45 -7.89 -3.61
N ALA A 276 -1.57 -6.90 -3.45
CA ALA A 276 -0.67 -6.41 -4.49
C ALA A 276 0.45 -7.41 -4.86
N ALA A 277 0.67 -8.47 -4.06
CA ALA A 277 1.56 -9.55 -4.45
C ALA A 277 0.98 -10.43 -5.57
N ARG A 278 -0.32 -10.25 -5.92
CA ARG A 278 -1.04 -11.11 -6.86
C ARG A 278 -0.35 -11.24 -8.21
N ALA A 279 0.12 -10.14 -8.80
CA ALA A 279 0.82 -10.19 -10.08
C ALA A 279 2.07 -11.08 -10.00
N GLY A 280 2.91 -10.87 -8.99
CA GLY A 280 4.09 -11.70 -8.74
C GLY A 280 3.74 -13.16 -8.44
N VAL A 281 2.68 -13.42 -7.66
CA VAL A 281 2.21 -14.78 -7.37
C VAL A 281 1.77 -15.50 -8.65
N VAL A 282 0.92 -14.88 -9.47
CA VAL A 282 0.42 -15.49 -10.71
C VAL A 282 1.56 -15.73 -11.72
N ASN A 283 2.53 -14.80 -11.79
CA ASN A 283 3.66 -14.91 -12.71
C ASN A 283 4.70 -15.96 -12.30
N ASN A 284 4.84 -16.25 -11.00
CA ASN A 284 5.86 -17.20 -10.51
C ASN A 284 5.28 -18.57 -10.11
N ALA A 285 3.99 -18.66 -9.79
CA ALA A 285 3.32 -19.90 -9.44
C ALA A 285 2.72 -20.61 -10.67
N LYS A 286 3.50 -20.76 -11.75
CA LYS A 286 3.02 -21.31 -13.04
C LYS A 286 2.77 -22.80 -13.03
N ASP A 287 3.40 -23.53 -12.10
CA ASP A 287 3.37 -24.99 -12.05
C ASP A 287 2.18 -25.54 -11.24
N PHE A 288 1.33 -24.67 -10.70
CA PHE A 288 0.16 -25.06 -9.92
C PHE A 288 -0.96 -24.01 -9.95
N LYS A 289 -2.16 -24.44 -9.60
CA LYS A 289 -3.33 -23.55 -9.51
C LYS A 289 -3.33 -22.81 -8.17
N VAL A 290 -3.33 -21.48 -8.24
CA VAL A 290 -3.42 -20.62 -7.06
C VAL A 290 -4.88 -20.38 -6.70
N GLY A 291 -5.20 -20.53 -5.42
CA GLY A 291 -6.42 -20.08 -4.80
C GLY A 291 -6.18 -18.81 -3.97
N PHE A 292 -7.23 -18.05 -3.73
CA PHE A 292 -7.21 -16.79 -2.99
C PHE A 292 -8.31 -16.83 -1.92
N ALA A 293 -8.03 -16.35 -0.72
CA ALA A 293 -9.00 -16.30 0.37
C ALA A 293 -8.76 -15.07 1.26
N PRO A 294 -9.77 -14.64 2.03
CA PRO A 294 -9.56 -13.68 3.11
C PRO A 294 -8.58 -14.20 4.15
N LEU A 295 -8.03 -13.32 4.97
CA LEU A 295 -7.25 -13.71 6.14
C LEU A 295 -8.10 -14.56 7.10
N PRO A 296 -7.48 -15.55 7.76
CA PRO A 296 -8.13 -16.34 8.80
C PRO A 296 -8.34 -15.51 10.07
N TYR A 297 -9.31 -15.94 10.87
CA TYR A 297 -9.61 -15.31 12.16
C TYR A 297 -9.87 -16.38 13.24
N TYR A 298 -9.89 -15.97 14.50
CA TYR A 298 -10.26 -16.82 15.64
C TYR A 298 -11.77 -16.72 15.86
N ASP A 299 -12.51 -17.76 15.52
CA ASP A 299 -13.99 -17.84 15.64
C ASP A 299 -14.46 -17.99 17.08
N ASP A 300 -13.57 -18.39 17.99
CA ASP A 300 -13.79 -18.37 19.45
C ASP A 300 -13.63 -16.96 20.09
N VAL A 301 -13.08 -15.99 19.34
CA VAL A 301 -12.94 -14.58 19.79
C VAL A 301 -14.03 -13.69 19.17
N ILE A 302 -14.33 -13.90 17.90
CA ILE A 302 -15.35 -13.13 17.17
C ILE A 302 -16.05 -14.04 16.16
N GLN A 303 -17.38 -13.99 16.12
CA GLN A 303 -18.15 -14.84 15.18
C GLN A 303 -18.04 -14.37 13.73
N GLN A 304 -17.95 -13.08 13.51
CA GLN A 304 -17.75 -12.48 12.20
C GLN A 304 -16.59 -11.48 12.28
N PRO A 305 -15.51 -11.68 11.51
CA PRO A 305 -14.38 -10.76 11.58
C PRO A 305 -14.74 -9.38 11.04
N MET A 306 -14.12 -8.36 11.63
CA MET A 306 -14.21 -6.99 11.14
C MET A 306 -13.53 -6.85 9.77
N ASN A 307 -13.55 -5.65 9.21
CA ASN A 307 -12.74 -5.31 8.03
C ASN A 307 -11.24 -5.40 8.35
N SER A 308 -10.44 -5.72 7.33
CA SER A 308 -8.99 -5.54 7.40
C SER A 308 -8.64 -4.04 7.35
N ILE A 309 -7.43 -3.70 7.79
CA ILE A 309 -6.87 -2.37 7.56
C ILE A 309 -6.03 -2.36 6.29
N ILE A 310 -5.94 -1.18 5.67
CA ILE A 310 -5.18 -0.99 4.44
C ILE A 310 -3.68 -1.10 4.68
N GLY A 311 -2.97 -1.43 3.60
CA GLY A 311 -1.56 -1.18 3.39
C GLY A 311 -1.38 -0.45 2.07
N GLY A 312 -0.13 -0.33 1.64
CA GLY A 312 0.21 0.35 0.40
C GLY A 312 0.50 1.83 0.62
N ALA A 313 0.26 2.68 -0.38
CA ALA A 313 0.74 4.04 -0.34
C ALA A 313 -0.22 5.05 -0.98
N THR A 314 0.02 6.30 -0.65
CA THR A 314 -0.69 7.48 -1.14
C THR A 314 0.32 8.52 -1.66
N LEU A 315 -0.13 9.43 -2.50
CA LEU A 315 0.70 10.48 -3.07
C LEU A 315 0.52 11.77 -2.29
N TRP A 316 1.60 12.25 -1.69
CA TRP A 316 1.67 13.51 -0.98
C TRP A 316 2.26 14.58 -1.86
N THR A 317 1.65 15.77 -1.87
CA THR A 317 2.22 16.97 -2.49
C THR A 317 3.02 17.74 -1.46
N LEU A 318 4.27 18.07 -1.77
CA LEU A 318 5.13 18.83 -0.87
C LEU A 318 5.12 20.31 -1.20
N GLN A 319 5.15 21.14 -0.14
CA GLN A 319 5.25 22.60 -0.23
C GLN A 319 6.64 23.05 -0.72
N GLY A 320 6.76 24.34 -1.09
CA GLY A 320 8.02 24.95 -1.50
C GLY A 320 8.42 24.70 -2.96
N ARG A 321 7.45 24.27 -3.80
CA ARG A 321 7.66 24.13 -5.26
C ARG A 321 7.09 25.32 -6.03
N PRO A 322 7.55 25.59 -7.26
CA PRO A 322 6.99 26.62 -8.13
C PRO A 322 5.49 26.42 -8.39
N ALA A 323 4.74 27.54 -8.52
CA ALA A 323 3.29 27.51 -8.71
C ALA A 323 2.86 26.71 -9.94
N ASP A 324 3.64 26.74 -11.03
CA ASP A 324 3.32 26.00 -12.24
C ASP A 324 3.47 24.48 -12.08
N GLU A 325 4.36 24.01 -11.17
CA GLU A 325 4.42 22.60 -10.84
C GLU A 325 3.11 22.13 -10.17
N TYR A 326 2.53 22.93 -9.27
CA TYR A 326 1.27 22.58 -8.59
C TYR A 326 0.08 22.47 -9.54
N LYS A 327 0.03 23.30 -10.59
CA LYS A 327 -0.99 23.14 -11.66
C LYS A 327 -0.85 21.80 -12.35
N GLY A 328 0.36 21.39 -12.69
CA GLY A 328 0.63 20.10 -13.31
C GLY A 328 0.36 18.93 -12.36
N VAL A 329 0.69 19.04 -11.07
CA VAL A 329 0.35 18.05 -10.04
C VAL A 329 -1.17 17.85 -9.98
N ALA A 330 -1.95 18.93 -9.91
CA ALA A 330 -3.41 18.87 -9.84
C ALA A 330 -4.01 18.19 -11.09
N LYS A 331 -3.52 18.53 -12.29
CA LYS A 331 -3.93 17.88 -13.55
C LYS A 331 -3.56 16.39 -13.59
N PHE A 332 -2.37 16.04 -13.10
CA PHE A 332 -1.97 14.65 -13.00
C PHE A 332 -2.84 13.88 -12.00
N TYR A 333 -3.20 14.49 -10.88
CA TYR A 333 -4.12 13.89 -9.91
C TYR A 333 -5.53 13.72 -10.51
N THR A 334 -6.01 14.68 -11.29
CA THR A 334 -7.26 14.53 -12.04
C THR A 334 -7.19 13.36 -13.04
N TYR A 335 -6.05 13.18 -13.72
CA TYR A 335 -5.83 12.04 -14.61
C TYR A 335 -5.86 10.72 -13.86
N LEU A 336 -5.15 10.60 -12.73
CA LEU A 336 -5.11 9.38 -11.90
C LEU A 336 -6.46 9.01 -11.27
N GLN A 337 -7.41 9.97 -11.16
CA GLN A 337 -8.76 9.72 -10.65
C GLN A 337 -9.73 9.16 -11.70
N LYS A 338 -9.35 9.08 -12.97
CA LYS A 338 -10.20 8.50 -14.00
C LYS A 338 -10.45 7.02 -13.73
N ALA A 339 -11.70 6.58 -13.88
CA ALA A 339 -12.09 5.21 -13.57
C ALA A 339 -11.36 4.16 -14.41
N ASP A 340 -11.10 4.46 -15.70
CA ASP A 340 -10.33 3.60 -16.62
C ASP A 340 -8.86 3.48 -16.20
N VAL A 341 -8.22 4.59 -15.80
CA VAL A 341 -6.83 4.60 -15.31
C VAL A 341 -6.70 3.79 -14.02
N GLN A 342 -7.63 3.95 -13.10
CA GLN A 342 -7.64 3.20 -11.84
C GLN A 342 -7.96 1.72 -12.04
N ALA A 343 -8.90 1.39 -12.93
CA ALA A 343 -9.23 0.01 -13.25
C ALA A 343 -8.05 -0.70 -13.91
N ASP A 344 -7.36 -0.06 -14.86
CA ASP A 344 -6.16 -0.59 -15.50
C ASP A 344 -5.02 -0.81 -14.48
N TRP A 345 -4.77 0.16 -13.58
CA TRP A 345 -3.81 0.03 -12.50
C TRP A 345 -4.14 -1.13 -11.55
N HIS A 346 -5.40 -1.21 -11.08
CA HIS A 346 -5.89 -2.28 -10.22
C HIS A 346 -5.73 -3.66 -10.88
N GLN A 347 -6.22 -3.79 -12.10
CA GLN A 347 -6.24 -5.06 -12.83
C GLN A 347 -4.83 -5.60 -13.11
N PHE A 348 -3.88 -4.70 -13.38
CA PHE A 348 -2.49 -5.05 -13.60
C PHE A 348 -1.78 -5.42 -12.28
N SER A 349 -1.84 -4.54 -11.30
CA SER A 349 -0.97 -4.60 -10.11
C SER A 349 -1.47 -5.52 -9.00
N GLY A 350 -2.79 -5.74 -8.93
CA GLY A 350 -3.44 -6.40 -7.80
C GLY A 350 -3.67 -5.49 -6.58
N TYR A 351 -3.29 -4.21 -6.65
CA TYR A 351 -3.77 -3.21 -5.69
C TYR A 351 -5.27 -3.10 -5.76
N LEU A 352 -5.91 -2.59 -4.71
CA LEU A 352 -7.36 -2.44 -4.67
C LEU A 352 -7.84 -1.36 -5.65
N PRO A 353 -9.06 -1.49 -6.22
CA PRO A 353 -9.73 -0.36 -6.81
C PRO A 353 -10.05 0.64 -5.68
N ILE A 354 -9.53 1.86 -5.77
CA ILE A 354 -9.67 2.86 -4.69
C ILE A 354 -10.95 3.71 -4.81
N THR A 355 -11.69 3.57 -5.90
CA THR A 355 -13.01 4.18 -6.10
C THR A 355 -14.05 3.14 -6.46
N GLU A 356 -15.31 3.43 -6.12
CA GLU A 356 -16.44 2.57 -6.52
C GLU A 356 -16.60 2.51 -8.04
N GLU A 357 -16.32 3.60 -8.76
CA GLU A 357 -16.41 3.65 -10.22
C GLU A 357 -15.44 2.68 -10.87
N ALA A 358 -14.18 2.65 -10.41
CA ALA A 358 -13.18 1.70 -10.91
C ALA A 358 -13.56 0.25 -10.60
N TYR A 359 -14.12 -0.04 -9.43
CA TYR A 359 -14.59 -1.37 -9.07
C TYR A 359 -15.74 -1.82 -9.98
N LYS A 360 -16.77 -0.97 -10.16
CA LYS A 360 -17.90 -1.23 -11.06
C LYS A 360 -17.46 -1.40 -12.51
N LEU A 361 -16.47 -0.63 -12.96
CA LEU A 361 -15.89 -0.79 -14.30
C LEU A 361 -15.24 -2.17 -14.45
N GLY A 362 -14.44 -2.62 -13.48
CA GLY A 362 -13.87 -3.98 -13.47
C GLY A 362 -14.95 -5.08 -13.52
N GLN A 363 -16.06 -4.90 -12.78
CA GLN A 363 -17.21 -5.81 -12.85
C GLN A 363 -17.83 -5.85 -14.25
N SER A 364 -18.13 -4.68 -14.84
CA SER A 364 -18.74 -4.59 -16.17
C SER A 364 -17.86 -5.15 -17.29
N GLN A 365 -16.54 -5.14 -17.13
CA GLN A 365 -15.57 -5.76 -18.03
C GLN A 365 -15.46 -7.28 -17.85
N GLY A 366 -16.16 -7.87 -16.86
CA GLY A 366 -16.05 -9.28 -16.53
C GLY A 366 -14.65 -9.65 -15.99
N TYR A 367 -13.93 -8.69 -15.40
CA TYR A 367 -12.57 -8.92 -14.93
C TYR A 367 -12.52 -9.93 -13.78
N TYR A 368 -13.40 -9.80 -12.79
CA TYR A 368 -13.42 -10.68 -11.61
C TYR A 368 -13.92 -12.08 -11.91
N GLU A 369 -14.75 -12.25 -12.95
CA GLU A 369 -15.19 -13.55 -13.46
C GLU A 369 -14.03 -14.31 -14.11
N LYS A 370 -13.21 -13.60 -14.90
CA LYS A 370 -12.02 -14.14 -15.56
C LYS A 370 -10.83 -14.31 -14.60
N ASN A 371 -10.83 -13.58 -13.48
CA ASN A 371 -9.77 -13.57 -12.48
C ASN A 371 -10.34 -13.84 -11.08
N PRO A 372 -10.82 -15.07 -10.79
CA PRO A 372 -11.39 -15.40 -9.49
C PRO A 372 -10.46 -15.03 -8.35
N GLY A 373 -10.99 -14.40 -7.31
CA GLY A 373 -10.24 -13.97 -6.14
C GLY A 373 -9.57 -12.59 -6.26
N ALA A 374 -9.60 -11.93 -7.42
CA ALA A 374 -9.05 -10.58 -7.57
C ALA A 374 -9.82 -9.51 -6.76
N ASP A 375 -11.05 -9.81 -6.35
CA ASP A 375 -11.91 -8.96 -5.53
C ASP A 375 -11.92 -9.32 -4.03
N ILE A 376 -11.17 -10.33 -3.59
CA ILE A 376 -11.13 -10.73 -2.18
C ILE A 376 -10.66 -9.59 -1.28
N GLY A 377 -9.63 -8.88 -1.69
CA GLY A 377 -9.09 -7.77 -0.92
C GLY A 377 -10.13 -6.68 -0.68
N ILE A 378 -10.83 -6.22 -1.74
CA ILE A 378 -11.86 -5.19 -1.60
C ILE A 378 -13.06 -5.70 -0.78
N LYS A 379 -13.51 -6.93 -0.99
CA LYS A 379 -14.58 -7.55 -0.21
C LYS A 379 -14.23 -7.68 1.27
N GLN A 380 -12.99 -8.00 1.59
CA GLN A 380 -12.51 -8.07 2.98
C GLN A 380 -12.46 -6.68 3.62
N LEU A 381 -11.93 -5.69 2.90
CA LEU A 381 -11.79 -4.32 3.37
C LEU A 381 -13.16 -3.64 3.62
N THR A 382 -14.17 -3.94 2.79
CA THR A 382 -15.49 -3.33 2.85
C THR A 382 -16.57 -4.23 3.47
N ARG A 383 -16.17 -5.31 4.13
CA ARG A 383 -17.08 -6.32 4.71
C ARG A 383 -18.09 -5.74 5.69
N VAL A 384 -17.62 -4.84 6.54
CA VAL A 384 -18.41 -4.10 7.53
C VAL A 384 -17.89 -2.66 7.60
N ALA A 385 -18.69 -1.76 8.18
CA ALA A 385 -18.22 -0.43 8.50
C ALA A 385 -17.07 -0.51 9.53
N PRO A 386 -15.96 0.22 9.34
CA PRO A 386 -14.85 0.21 10.27
C PRO A 386 -15.25 0.67 11.68
N SER A 387 -14.78 -0.06 12.69
CA SER A 387 -14.83 0.36 14.10
C SER A 387 -13.65 1.27 14.45
N GLU A 388 -13.57 1.74 15.68
CA GLU A 388 -12.37 2.46 16.17
C GLU A 388 -11.10 1.60 16.07
N ASN A 389 -11.21 0.29 16.22
CA ASN A 389 -10.09 -0.64 16.21
C ASN A 389 -9.72 -1.15 14.80
N SER A 390 -10.64 -1.04 13.83
CA SER A 390 -10.45 -1.57 12.47
C SER A 390 -10.39 -0.51 11.37
N LYS A 391 -10.50 0.79 11.72
CA LYS A 391 -10.38 1.89 10.73
C LYS A 391 -8.94 2.16 10.28
N GLY A 392 -7.94 1.61 10.98
CA GLY A 392 -6.53 1.80 10.73
C GLY A 392 -5.74 2.16 12.00
N ILE A 393 -4.52 2.58 11.80
CA ILE A 393 -3.59 3.02 12.83
C ILE A 393 -2.92 4.32 12.38
N ARG A 394 -2.55 5.21 13.34
CA ARG A 394 -1.96 6.50 13.00
C ARG A 394 -0.92 6.93 14.03
N PHE A 395 0.34 6.70 13.73
CA PHE A 395 1.45 7.04 14.62
C PHE A 395 2.58 7.72 13.87
N GLY A 396 3.28 8.64 14.53
CA GLY A 396 4.59 9.09 14.09
C GLY A 396 5.66 8.06 14.44
N ASN A 397 6.80 8.09 13.75
CA ASN A 397 7.90 7.13 13.90
C ASN A 397 7.47 5.65 13.75
N TYR A 398 6.33 5.38 13.10
CA TYR A 398 5.78 4.03 13.07
C TYR A 398 6.59 3.07 12.18
N VAL A 399 7.37 3.59 11.26
CA VAL A 399 8.38 2.81 10.51
C VAL A 399 9.34 2.11 11.47
N GLN A 400 9.88 2.87 12.45
CA GLN A 400 10.78 2.35 13.47
C GLN A 400 10.08 1.32 14.38
N VAL A 401 8.81 1.57 14.70
CA VAL A 401 8.01 0.64 15.51
C VAL A 401 7.78 -0.69 14.79
N ARG A 402 7.47 -0.69 13.49
CA ARG A 402 7.38 -1.95 12.73
C ARG A 402 8.71 -2.71 12.72
N GLY A 403 9.83 -2.03 12.58
CA GLY A 403 11.16 -2.65 12.71
C GLY A 403 11.37 -3.29 14.09
N ILE A 404 10.95 -2.63 15.16
CA ILE A 404 10.98 -3.18 16.51
C ILE A 404 10.11 -4.45 16.62
N ILE A 405 8.88 -4.44 16.09
CA ILE A 405 7.99 -5.60 16.10
C ILE A 405 8.61 -6.77 15.32
N ASP A 406 9.21 -6.50 14.18
CA ASP A 406 9.86 -7.52 13.35
C ASP A 406 11.09 -8.12 14.06
N ASP A 407 11.89 -7.31 14.76
CA ASP A 407 13.02 -7.77 15.59
C ASP A 407 12.55 -8.70 16.72
N GLU A 408 11.48 -8.31 17.40
CA GLU A 408 10.92 -9.10 18.52
C GLU A 408 10.26 -10.40 18.03
N ALA A 409 9.58 -10.36 16.86
CA ALA A 409 9.07 -11.57 16.20
C ALA A 409 10.22 -12.54 15.83
N ALA A 410 11.32 -12.01 15.28
CA ALA A 410 12.50 -12.82 14.99
C ALA A 410 13.13 -13.41 16.25
N ALA A 411 13.14 -12.67 17.36
CA ALA A 411 13.64 -13.17 18.66
C ALA A 411 12.76 -14.30 19.22
N LEU A 412 11.43 -14.17 19.15
CA LEU A 412 10.48 -15.22 19.52
C LEU A 412 10.68 -16.47 18.65
N LEU A 413 10.61 -16.30 17.34
CA LEU A 413 10.68 -17.42 16.39
C LEU A 413 12.06 -18.10 16.41
N GLY A 414 13.11 -17.36 16.74
CA GLY A 414 14.45 -17.88 17.01
C GLY A 414 14.61 -18.52 18.40
N GLY A 415 13.55 -18.58 19.21
CA GLY A 415 13.56 -19.22 20.54
C GLY A 415 14.32 -18.45 21.63
N LYS A 416 14.56 -17.15 21.42
CA LYS A 416 15.28 -16.27 22.38
C LYS A 416 14.35 -15.63 23.43
N LYS A 417 13.06 -15.52 23.12
CA LYS A 417 12.02 -14.92 23.96
C LYS A 417 10.73 -15.73 23.88
N THR A 418 9.90 -15.65 24.90
CA THR A 418 8.49 -16.04 24.85
C THR A 418 7.68 -14.98 24.09
N ALA A 419 6.46 -15.32 23.63
CA ALA A 419 5.58 -14.35 22.97
C ALA A 419 5.28 -13.14 23.86
N LYS A 420 5.03 -13.39 25.16
CA LYS A 420 4.78 -12.30 26.10
C LYS A 420 5.98 -11.38 26.25
N GLU A 421 7.19 -11.91 26.46
CA GLU A 421 8.41 -11.10 26.58
C GLU A 421 8.70 -10.29 25.32
N ALA A 422 8.51 -10.89 24.14
CA ALA A 422 8.71 -10.22 22.86
C ALA A 422 7.69 -9.07 22.66
N LEU A 423 6.40 -9.32 22.91
CA LEU A 423 5.35 -8.31 22.74
C LEU A 423 5.44 -7.20 23.81
N ASP A 424 5.77 -7.52 25.07
CA ASP A 424 5.98 -6.51 26.09
C ASP A 424 7.18 -5.61 25.75
N SER A 425 8.26 -6.20 25.25
CA SER A 425 9.43 -5.46 24.76
C SER A 425 9.07 -4.58 23.55
N ALA A 426 8.29 -5.09 22.58
CA ALA A 426 7.85 -4.32 21.42
C ALA A 426 7.00 -3.12 21.84
N VAL A 427 6.06 -3.30 22.77
CA VAL A 427 5.22 -2.22 23.30
C VAL A 427 6.06 -1.18 24.04
N ALA A 428 6.97 -1.60 24.92
CA ALA A 428 7.82 -0.68 25.68
C ALA A 428 8.69 0.18 24.76
N ARG A 429 9.45 -0.46 23.86
CA ARG A 429 10.31 0.21 22.87
C ARG A 429 9.51 1.06 21.89
N GLY A 430 8.34 0.57 21.46
CA GLY A 430 7.43 1.31 20.59
C GLY A 430 6.90 2.58 21.24
N ASN A 431 6.52 2.50 22.53
CA ASN A 431 6.08 3.66 23.29
C ASN A 431 7.18 4.72 23.49
N GLU A 432 8.45 4.32 23.58
CA GLU A 432 9.57 5.27 23.54
C GLU A 432 9.57 6.05 22.21
N GLN A 433 9.41 5.37 21.08
CA GLN A 433 9.33 6.03 19.78
C GLN A 433 8.16 7.01 19.68
N LEU A 434 6.99 6.68 20.28
CA LEU A 434 5.84 7.60 20.32
C LEU A 434 6.13 8.82 21.20
N ARG A 435 6.79 8.65 22.35
CA ARG A 435 7.18 9.79 23.23
C ARG A 435 8.18 10.72 22.54
N ASP A 436 9.20 10.16 21.88
CA ASP A 436 10.17 10.93 21.10
C ASP A 436 9.48 11.75 20.00
N PHE A 437 8.56 11.12 19.27
CA PHE A 437 7.80 11.80 18.24
C PHE A 437 6.88 12.90 18.81
N GLN A 438 6.17 12.61 19.88
CA GLN A 438 5.31 13.57 20.58
C GLN A 438 6.12 14.80 21.01
N SER A 439 7.26 14.57 21.67
CA SER A 439 8.12 15.67 22.17
C SER A 439 8.69 16.54 21.05
N ALA A 440 8.90 15.98 19.87
CA ALA A 440 9.42 16.71 18.71
C ALA A 440 8.33 17.48 17.94
N ASN A 441 7.03 17.23 18.21
CA ASN A 441 5.89 17.77 17.45
C ASN A 441 4.83 18.49 18.34
N GLN A 442 5.15 18.79 19.59
CA GLN A 442 4.32 19.59 20.52
C GLN A 442 4.64 21.08 20.47
#